data_7cf41c0278dc67e33c07fdd20ff2e291
#
_entry.id   7cf41c0278dc67e33c07fdd20ff2e291
#
_cell.length_a   1.000
_cell.length_b   1.000
_cell.length_c   1.000
_cell.angle_alpha   90.00
_cell.angle_beta   90.00
_cell.angle_gamma   90.00
#
_symmetry.space_group_name_H-M   'P 1'
#
loop_
_entity.id
_entity.type
_entity.pdbx_description
1 polymer ?
#
loop_
_entity_poly.entity_id
_entity_poly.type
_entity_poly.pdbx_seq_one_letter_code
_entity_poly.pdbx_strand_id
1 'polypeptide(L)'
;MVHKNTLSTLRFEPFGEVIKRYTLLLGALTLSFFLLSLTFSTDIPFLKEQYLLLHLSSELISSFIFAAIVVVICLKPVEYTFKPANAIIFGLTIVAIIDYIHALSYAGMPLLITKPTTEKAIFFWFVGRTFELLTLAALLFNVSLPWR
;
A
#
# COMPACT_ATOMS: atom_id res chain seq x y z
N MET A 1 37.86 -27.48 10.08
CA MET A 1 36.54 -28.14 9.98
C MET A 1 35.49 -27.09 10.21
N VAL A 2 34.94 -26.55 9.15
CA VAL A 2 34.07 -25.36 9.20
C VAL A 2 32.62 -25.79 8.98
N HIS A 3 31.78 -25.30 9.86
CA HIS A 3 30.31 -25.43 9.91
C HIS A 3 29.65 -25.17 8.55
N LYS A 4 29.28 -26.23 7.84
CA LYS A 4 28.64 -26.21 6.54
C LYS A 4 27.15 -26.63 6.58
N ASN A 5 26.49 -26.66 7.74
CA ASN A 5 25.21 -27.35 7.89
C ASN A 5 24.04 -26.55 8.48
N THR A 6 24.07 -25.20 8.45
CA THR A 6 22.96 -24.44 9.06
C THR A 6 22.03 -23.74 8.06
N LEU A 7 22.35 -23.75 6.76
CA LEU A 7 21.52 -23.10 5.74
C LEU A 7 20.55 -24.03 4.99
N SER A 8 20.64 -25.35 5.23
CA SER A 8 19.81 -26.35 4.50
C SER A 8 18.41 -26.56 5.12
N THR A 9 18.07 -25.89 6.20
CA THR A 9 16.77 -26.05 6.89
C THR A 9 15.74 -24.93 6.63
N LEU A 10 16.10 -23.91 5.87
CA LEU A 10 15.11 -22.95 5.38
C LEU A 10 14.31 -23.61 4.23
N ARG A 11 13.35 -24.43 4.60
CA ARG A 11 12.33 -24.94 3.69
C ARG A 11 11.45 -23.74 3.30
N PHE A 12 11.76 -23.12 2.17
CA PHE A 12 10.85 -22.14 1.58
C PHE A 12 9.55 -22.88 1.26
N GLU A 13 8.46 -22.47 1.90
CA GLU A 13 7.13 -22.95 1.49
C GLU A 13 6.93 -22.62 0.00
N PRO A 14 6.40 -23.56 -0.80
CA PRO A 14 6.14 -23.29 -2.20
C PRO A 14 5.23 -22.07 -2.33
N PHE A 15 5.63 -21.12 -3.17
CA PHE A 15 4.96 -19.83 -3.36
C PHE A 15 3.43 -19.96 -3.52
N GLY A 16 2.96 -21.05 -4.15
CA GLY A 16 1.54 -21.34 -4.30
C GLY A 16 0.78 -21.56 -2.98
N GLU A 17 1.39 -22.19 -1.98
CA GLU A 17 0.74 -22.40 -0.67
C GLU A 17 0.69 -21.11 0.14
N VAL A 18 1.73 -20.29 0.04
CA VAL A 18 1.75 -18.96 0.65
C VAL A 18 0.64 -18.08 0.06
N ILE A 19 0.51 -18.05 -1.28
CA ILE A 19 -0.57 -17.30 -1.94
C ILE A 19 -1.93 -17.78 -1.49
N LYS A 20 -2.21 -19.10 -1.48
CA LYS A 20 -3.51 -19.63 -1.05
C LYS A 20 -3.88 -19.18 0.36
N ARG A 21 -2.91 -19.27 1.30
CA ARG A 21 -3.13 -18.87 2.69
C ARG A 21 -3.49 -17.39 2.80
N TYR A 22 -2.75 -16.51 2.12
CA TYR A 22 -3.01 -15.08 2.17
C TYR A 22 -4.24 -14.66 1.37
N THR A 23 -4.57 -15.34 0.28
CA THR A 23 -5.82 -15.08 -0.48
C THR A 23 -7.04 -15.41 0.36
N LEU A 24 -7.04 -16.50 1.11
CA LEU A 24 -8.13 -16.83 2.04
C LEU A 24 -8.25 -15.81 3.16
N LEU A 25 -7.13 -15.39 3.73
CA LEU A 25 -7.11 -14.39 4.81
C LEU A 25 -7.61 -13.02 4.31
N LEU A 26 -7.13 -12.57 3.16
CA LEU A 26 -7.59 -11.34 2.52
C LEU A 26 -9.07 -11.43 2.12
N GLY A 27 -9.51 -12.56 1.60
CA GLY A 27 -10.92 -12.79 1.27
C GLY A 27 -11.80 -12.74 2.52
N ALA A 28 -11.39 -13.36 3.61
CA ALA A 28 -12.10 -13.32 4.88
C ALA A 28 -12.15 -11.89 5.45
N LEU A 29 -11.05 -11.15 5.41
CA LEU A 29 -11.00 -9.75 5.87
C LEU A 29 -11.89 -8.85 5.02
N THR A 30 -11.84 -9.00 3.68
CA THR A 30 -12.69 -8.23 2.75
C THR A 30 -14.17 -8.53 2.98
N LEU A 31 -14.52 -9.81 3.14
CA LEU A 31 -15.89 -10.21 3.43
C LEU A 31 -16.36 -9.68 4.78
N SER A 32 -15.52 -9.76 5.81
CA SER A 32 -15.82 -9.21 7.14
C SER A 32 -16.05 -7.71 7.10
N PHE A 33 -15.21 -6.98 6.38
CA PHE A 33 -15.36 -5.53 6.18
C PHE A 33 -16.66 -5.22 5.43
N PHE A 34 -17.00 -5.98 4.38
CA PHE A 34 -18.23 -5.80 3.62
C PHE A 34 -19.46 -6.06 4.48
N LEU A 35 -19.49 -7.16 5.25
CA LEU A 35 -20.57 -7.48 6.16
C LEU A 35 -20.73 -6.42 7.24
N LEU A 36 -19.61 -5.94 7.80
CA LEU A 36 -19.59 -4.86 8.79
C LEU A 36 -20.16 -3.57 8.19
N SER A 37 -19.80 -3.22 6.96
CA SER A 37 -20.32 -2.03 6.27
C SER A 37 -21.82 -2.08 6.00
N LEU A 38 -22.40 -3.28 5.83
CA LEU A 38 -23.84 -3.46 5.68
C LEU A 38 -24.59 -3.32 7.01
N THR A 39 -23.95 -3.63 8.14
CA THR A 39 -24.57 -3.54 9.47
C THR A 39 -24.47 -2.16 10.08
N PHE A 40 -23.48 -1.35 9.70
CA PHE A 40 -23.36 0.02 10.12
C PHE A 40 -24.28 0.92 9.28
N SER A 41 -25.42 1.28 9.83
CA SER A 41 -26.25 2.33 9.27
C SER A 41 -25.43 3.65 9.25
N THR A 42 -25.49 4.34 8.11
CA THR A 42 -24.69 5.56 7.85
C THR A 42 -25.12 6.76 8.71
N ASP A 43 -26.05 6.60 9.63
CA ASP A 43 -26.65 7.67 10.42
C ASP A 43 -26.13 7.79 11.86
N ILE A 44 -24.91 7.31 12.12
CA ILE A 44 -24.25 7.56 13.41
C ILE A 44 -23.63 8.98 13.37
N PRO A 45 -24.18 9.96 14.10
CA PRO A 45 -23.71 11.37 14.06
C PRO A 45 -22.22 11.50 14.42
N PHE A 46 -21.76 10.69 15.37
CA PHE A 46 -20.37 10.64 15.81
C PHE A 46 -19.39 10.30 14.68
N LEU A 47 -19.75 9.40 13.77
CA LEU A 47 -18.89 9.03 12.63
C LEU A 47 -18.81 10.16 11.59
N LYS A 48 -19.85 11.00 11.45
CA LYS A 48 -19.82 12.15 10.54
C LYS A 48 -18.87 13.22 11.01
N GLU A 49 -18.86 13.53 12.29
CA GLU A 49 -17.97 14.55 12.87
C GLU A 49 -16.50 14.12 12.88
N GLN A 50 -16.23 12.83 13.07
CA GLN A 50 -14.88 12.30 13.15
C GLN A 50 -14.37 11.71 11.84
N TYR A 51 -15.21 11.66 10.79
CA TYR A 51 -14.86 11.07 9.51
C TYR A 51 -13.56 11.65 8.94
N LEU A 52 -13.42 12.97 8.99
CA LEU A 52 -12.22 13.64 8.46
C LEU A 52 -10.95 13.19 9.18
N LEU A 53 -10.99 13.08 10.51
CA LEU A 53 -9.85 12.64 11.31
C LEU A 53 -9.49 11.16 11.01
N LEU A 54 -10.50 10.30 10.97
CA LEU A 54 -10.29 8.88 10.67
C LEU A 54 -9.76 8.66 9.25
N HIS A 55 -10.35 9.36 8.28
CA HIS A 55 -9.91 9.32 6.89
C HIS A 55 -8.47 9.80 6.75
N LEU A 56 -8.14 10.98 7.28
CA LEU A 56 -6.78 11.52 7.26
C LEU A 56 -5.78 10.56 7.92
N SER A 57 -6.12 10.04 9.10
CA SER A 57 -5.24 9.12 9.83
C SER A 57 -4.98 7.84 9.03
N SER A 58 -6.00 7.26 8.40
CA SER A 58 -5.85 6.04 7.59
C SER A 58 -4.97 6.27 6.35
N GLU A 59 -5.14 7.40 5.67
CA GLU A 59 -4.33 7.76 4.49
C GLU A 59 -2.87 8.02 4.85
N LEU A 60 -2.61 8.73 5.96
CA LEU A 60 -1.26 8.95 6.44
C LEU A 60 -0.57 7.65 6.85
N ILE A 61 -1.26 6.75 7.56
CA ILE A 61 -0.73 5.44 7.93
C ILE A 61 -0.40 4.63 6.68
N SER A 62 -1.28 4.61 5.67
CA SER A 62 -1.05 3.94 4.39
C SER A 62 0.20 4.48 3.69
N SER A 63 0.32 5.80 3.57
CA SER A 63 1.47 6.47 2.97
C SER A 63 2.78 6.12 3.69
N PHE A 64 2.80 6.12 5.03
CA PHE A 64 3.96 5.71 5.82
C PHE A 64 4.31 4.24 5.65
N ILE A 65 3.34 3.35 5.53
CA ILE A 65 3.57 1.92 5.26
C ILE A 65 4.26 1.74 3.91
N PHE A 66 3.77 2.39 2.85
CA PHE A 66 4.40 2.33 1.53
C PHE A 66 5.83 2.87 1.55
N ALA A 67 6.06 4.01 2.20
CA ALA A 67 7.41 4.56 2.37
C ALA A 67 8.33 3.61 3.15
N ALA A 68 7.85 2.98 4.21
CA ALA A 68 8.61 2.01 4.99
C ALA A 68 8.99 0.77 4.16
N ILE A 69 8.06 0.26 3.33
CA ILE A 69 8.35 -0.86 2.41
C ILE A 69 9.47 -0.48 1.44
N VAL A 70 9.42 0.71 0.85
CA VAL A 70 10.48 1.22 -0.04
C VAL A 70 11.81 1.26 0.67
N VAL A 71 11.88 1.83 1.87
CA VAL A 71 13.11 1.89 2.69
C VAL A 71 13.65 0.49 2.96
N VAL A 72 12.80 -0.45 3.38
CA VAL A 72 13.21 -1.84 3.65
C VAL A 72 13.80 -2.50 2.40
N ILE A 73 13.20 -2.28 1.22
CA ILE A 73 13.73 -2.84 -0.04
C ILE A 73 15.08 -2.21 -0.39
N CYS A 74 15.21 -0.88 -0.23
CA CYS A 74 16.46 -0.16 -0.50
C CYS A 74 17.61 -0.55 0.43
N LEU A 75 17.31 -0.92 1.67
CA LEU A 75 18.33 -1.34 2.65
C LEU A 75 18.77 -2.80 2.48
N LYS A 76 18.09 -3.59 1.65
CA LYS A 76 18.52 -4.97 1.39
C LYS A 76 19.78 -5.01 0.52
N PRO A 77 20.74 -5.91 0.80
CA PRO A 77 21.88 -6.15 -0.09
C PRO A 77 21.40 -6.53 -1.50
N VAL A 78 22.12 -6.09 -2.52
CA VAL A 78 21.79 -6.32 -3.95
C VAL A 78 21.57 -7.80 -4.27
N GLU A 79 22.28 -8.68 -3.59
CA GLU A 79 22.17 -10.16 -3.73
C GLU A 79 20.77 -10.72 -3.39
N TYR A 80 20.00 -9.97 -2.58
CA TYR A 80 18.65 -10.36 -2.15
C TYR A 80 17.56 -9.55 -2.86
N THR A 81 17.92 -8.73 -3.85
CA THR A 81 16.93 -7.99 -4.62
C THR A 81 16.30 -8.88 -5.70
N PHE A 82 14.99 -8.82 -5.79
CA PHE A 82 14.24 -9.53 -6.83
C PHE A 82 14.04 -8.63 -8.06
N LYS A 83 13.85 -9.23 -9.24
CA LYS A 83 13.78 -8.50 -10.52
C LYS A 83 12.87 -7.25 -10.52
N PRO A 84 11.62 -7.29 -10.02
CA PRO A 84 10.74 -6.12 -10.05
C PRO A 84 11.01 -5.10 -8.93
N ALA A 85 12.08 -5.25 -8.12
CA ALA A 85 12.34 -4.35 -7.00
C ALA A 85 12.36 -2.87 -7.42
N ASN A 86 12.99 -2.54 -8.54
CA ASN A 86 13.06 -1.17 -9.04
C ASN A 86 11.66 -0.61 -9.40
N ALA A 87 10.83 -1.42 -10.04
CA ALA A 87 9.46 -1.02 -10.38
C ALA A 87 8.61 -0.80 -9.13
N ILE A 88 8.80 -1.64 -8.10
CA ILE A 88 8.09 -1.51 -6.82
C ILE A 88 8.58 -0.28 -6.04
N ILE A 89 9.89 -0.07 -5.95
CA ILE A 89 10.46 1.14 -5.30
C ILE A 89 9.86 2.39 -5.95
N PHE A 90 9.92 2.49 -7.27
CA PHE A 90 9.39 3.62 -8.00
C PHE A 90 7.88 3.78 -7.81
N GLY A 91 7.12 2.72 -8.03
CA GLY A 91 5.67 2.74 -7.93
C GLY A 91 5.17 3.08 -6.53
N LEU A 92 5.68 2.41 -5.49
CA LEU A 92 5.27 2.68 -4.11
C LEU A 92 5.72 4.06 -3.62
N THR A 93 6.85 4.57 -4.11
CA THR A 93 7.27 5.95 -3.80
C THR A 93 6.26 6.96 -4.36
N ILE A 94 5.83 6.77 -5.61
CA ILE A 94 4.81 7.63 -6.24
C ILE A 94 3.49 7.50 -5.48
N VAL A 95 3.04 6.29 -5.17
CA VAL A 95 1.80 6.07 -4.42
C VAL A 95 1.85 6.76 -3.06
N ALA A 96 2.94 6.59 -2.29
CA ALA A 96 3.10 7.22 -0.99
C ALA A 96 3.01 8.75 -1.07
N ILE A 97 3.65 9.36 -2.08
CA ILE A 97 3.60 10.82 -2.30
C ILE A 97 2.18 11.27 -2.67
N ILE A 98 1.52 10.54 -3.57
CA ILE A 98 0.19 10.90 -4.04
C ILE A 98 -0.85 10.73 -2.94
N ASP A 99 -0.79 9.66 -2.14
CA ASP A 99 -1.69 9.45 -0.99
C ASP A 99 -1.50 10.55 0.06
N TYR A 100 -0.26 10.98 0.30
CA TYR A 100 0.00 12.13 1.16
C TYR A 100 -0.62 13.43 0.61
N ILE A 101 -0.46 13.70 -0.69
CA ILE A 101 -1.06 14.87 -1.35
C ILE A 101 -2.60 14.76 -1.35
N HIS A 102 -3.14 13.56 -1.58
CA HIS A 102 -4.58 13.28 -1.49
C HIS A 102 -5.12 13.66 -0.12
N ALA A 103 -4.51 13.16 0.96
CA ALA A 103 -4.89 13.44 2.33
C ALA A 103 -4.94 14.95 2.63
N LEU A 104 -3.93 15.71 2.16
CA LEU A 104 -3.87 17.17 2.34
C LEU A 104 -4.76 17.97 1.38
N SER A 105 -5.32 17.34 0.37
CA SER A 105 -6.18 18.00 -0.63
C SER A 105 -7.67 17.99 -0.25
N TYR A 106 -8.05 17.24 0.78
CA TYR A 106 -9.44 17.08 1.19
C TYR A 106 -10.03 18.39 1.75
N ALA A 107 -11.34 18.60 1.51
CA ALA A 107 -12.04 19.79 2.03
C ALA A 107 -11.95 19.84 3.57
N GLY A 108 -11.52 20.96 4.09
CA GLY A 108 -11.28 21.16 5.54
C GLY A 108 -9.79 21.12 5.94
N MET A 109 -8.89 20.72 5.03
CA MET A 109 -7.45 20.74 5.28
C MET A 109 -6.88 22.17 5.14
N PRO A 110 -5.74 22.47 5.79
CA PRO A 110 -5.04 23.75 5.63
C PRO A 110 -4.65 24.00 4.16
N LEU A 111 -4.59 25.29 3.80
CA LEU A 111 -4.11 25.70 2.49
C LEU A 111 -2.62 25.40 2.35
N LEU A 112 -2.25 24.42 1.52
CA LEU A 112 -0.85 24.10 1.27
C LEU A 112 -0.29 24.87 0.06
N ILE A 113 -0.85 24.65 -1.15
CA ILE A 113 -0.45 25.33 -2.39
C ILE A 113 -1.69 25.94 -3.05
N THR A 114 -2.79 25.21 -3.10
CA THR A 114 -4.06 25.62 -3.66
C THR A 114 -5.17 25.22 -2.70
N LYS A 115 -6.33 25.90 -2.80
CA LYS A 115 -7.48 25.60 -1.93
C LYS A 115 -7.84 24.12 -1.98
N PRO A 116 -7.94 23.44 -0.82
CA PRO A 116 -8.36 22.04 -0.77
C PRO A 116 -9.84 21.91 -1.14
N THR A 117 -10.15 20.91 -1.97
CA THR A 117 -11.52 20.60 -2.40
C THR A 117 -11.71 19.09 -2.49
N THR A 118 -12.95 18.63 -2.42
CA THR A 118 -13.27 17.21 -2.54
C THR A 118 -12.91 16.67 -3.93
N GLU A 119 -13.17 17.44 -5.00
CA GLU A 119 -12.85 17.04 -6.37
C GLU A 119 -11.34 16.83 -6.56
N LYS A 120 -10.54 17.72 -5.99
CA LYS A 120 -9.09 17.62 -6.02
C LYS A 120 -8.59 16.40 -5.26
N ALA A 121 -9.15 16.12 -4.11
CA ALA A 121 -8.84 14.92 -3.34
C ALA A 121 -9.19 13.66 -4.15
N ILE A 122 -10.39 13.57 -4.73
CA ILE A 122 -10.81 12.45 -5.57
C ILE A 122 -9.86 12.25 -6.76
N PHE A 123 -9.42 13.34 -7.41
CA PHE A 123 -8.46 13.25 -8.51
C PHE A 123 -7.14 12.60 -8.06
N PHE A 124 -6.54 13.05 -6.96
CA PHE A 124 -5.30 12.47 -6.45
C PHE A 124 -5.49 11.02 -6.01
N TRP A 125 -6.62 10.70 -5.37
CA TRP A 125 -6.96 9.32 -5.02
C TRP A 125 -6.98 8.41 -6.26
N PHE A 126 -7.65 8.84 -7.32
CA PHE A 126 -7.74 8.06 -8.56
C PHE A 126 -6.36 7.85 -9.19
N VAL A 127 -5.52 8.89 -9.23
CA VAL A 127 -4.15 8.79 -9.74
C VAL A 127 -3.32 7.83 -8.87
N GLY A 128 -3.41 7.92 -7.55
CA GLY A 128 -2.73 7.01 -6.62
C GLY A 128 -3.13 5.55 -6.85
N ARG A 129 -4.42 5.26 -6.92
CA ARG A 129 -4.93 3.88 -7.20
C ARG A 129 -4.47 3.36 -8.56
N THR A 130 -4.35 4.21 -9.56
CA THR A 130 -3.83 3.82 -10.87
C THR A 130 -2.36 3.40 -10.78
N PHE A 131 -1.51 4.18 -10.11
CA PHE A 131 -0.11 3.81 -9.88
C PHE A 131 0.05 2.56 -9.03
N GLU A 132 -0.79 2.37 -8.02
CA GLU A 132 -0.81 1.16 -7.22
C GLU A 132 -1.11 -0.08 -8.07
N LEU A 133 -2.15 -0.04 -8.90
CA LEU A 133 -2.48 -1.12 -9.82
C LEU A 133 -1.35 -1.43 -10.81
N LEU A 134 -0.72 -0.40 -11.38
CA LEU A 134 0.43 -0.57 -12.27
C LEU A 134 1.63 -1.20 -11.55
N THR A 135 1.86 -0.82 -10.29
CA THR A 135 2.93 -1.40 -9.45
C THR A 135 2.66 -2.87 -9.15
N LEU A 136 1.41 -3.22 -8.80
CA LEU A 136 1.00 -4.59 -8.59
C LEU A 136 1.10 -5.43 -9.88
N ALA A 137 0.69 -4.86 -11.01
CA ALA A 137 0.85 -5.51 -12.31
C ALA A 137 2.33 -5.75 -12.63
N ALA A 138 3.22 -4.78 -12.40
CA ALA A 138 4.66 -4.95 -12.58
C ALA A 138 5.22 -6.08 -11.70
N LEU A 139 4.74 -6.20 -10.47
CA LEU A 139 5.09 -7.30 -9.58
C LEU A 139 4.61 -8.65 -10.12
N LEU A 140 3.35 -8.75 -10.52
CA LEU A 140 2.75 -10.00 -11.02
C LEU A 140 3.42 -10.49 -12.30
N PHE A 141 3.71 -9.58 -13.23
CA PHE A 141 4.36 -9.90 -14.50
C PHE A 141 5.89 -9.88 -14.44
N ASN A 142 6.46 -9.72 -13.24
CA ASN A 142 7.91 -9.70 -13.01
C ASN A 142 8.65 -8.68 -13.91
N VAL A 143 8.02 -7.52 -14.12
CA VAL A 143 8.56 -6.43 -14.94
C VAL A 143 9.67 -5.71 -14.18
N SER A 144 10.82 -5.51 -14.83
CA SER A 144 11.91 -4.70 -14.29
C SER A 144 12.08 -3.42 -15.10
N LEU A 145 12.31 -2.31 -14.41
CA LEU A 145 12.68 -1.06 -15.08
C LEU A 145 14.17 -1.07 -15.44
N PRO A 146 14.57 -0.49 -16.59
CA PRO A 146 15.92 -0.62 -17.13
C PRO A 146 17.00 0.19 -16.41
N TRP A 147 16.64 0.99 -15.41
CA TRP A 147 17.62 1.73 -14.63
C TRP A 147 18.24 0.85 -13.54
N ARG A 148 19.53 0.81 -13.52
CA ARG A 148 20.36 0.26 -12.46
C ARG A 148 20.99 1.38 -11.65
#